data_2bd6c9208b6cedf2852a171d1c0c99e0
#
_entry.id   2bd6c9208b6cedf2852a171d1c0c99e0
#
_cell.length_a   1.000
_cell.length_b   1.000
_cell.length_c   1.000
_cell.angle_alpha   90.00
_cell.angle_beta   90.00
_cell.angle_gamma   90.00
#
_symmetry.space_group_name_H-M   'P 1'
#
loop_
_entity.id
_entity.type
_entity.pdbx_description
1 polymer ?
#
loop_
_entity_poly.entity_id
_entity_poly.type
_entity_poly.pdbx_seq_one_letter_code
_entity_poly.pdbx_strand_id
1 'polypeptide(L)'
;KRIVVIGSGPIRIGQGIEFDYGCVHAVGAIRDMGHEAIIINNNPETVSTDFDTSDRLYFDPLTPESVMEILLRERADGILLQFGGQTAINLALPIEAQLSHLKNMGVSMQMAGTSPDAVDEASDRHRFEEFAKKNNLRMPRGATATDPISVRKAAESIGYPVLIRPSYVLGGRGMEVLTDDKQLEAYMQEAYVAPEKPLLVDEYLGNAIELDVDAVCDGQDVLIGAVMEHLEEAGIHSGDSTCFIPTQNVSREILDQVEEWTRIIGLELG
;
A
#
# COMPACT_ATOMS: atom_id res chain seq x y z
N LYS A 1 3.19 -2.05 27.92
CA LYS A 1 3.66 -1.06 26.92
C LYS A 1 2.48 -0.29 26.39
N ARG A 2 2.72 0.91 25.88
CA ARG A 2 1.75 1.76 25.18
C ARG A 2 2.05 1.71 23.69
N ILE A 3 1.11 1.22 22.92
CA ILE A 3 1.24 1.10 21.47
C ILE A 3 0.19 1.99 20.81
N VAL A 4 0.65 2.83 19.90
CA VAL A 4 -0.22 3.73 19.15
C VAL A 4 -0.49 3.14 17.77
N VAL A 5 -1.75 3.06 17.38
CA VAL A 5 -2.19 2.65 16.04
C VAL A 5 -2.69 3.89 15.31
N ILE A 6 -2.18 4.10 14.11
CA ILE A 6 -2.62 5.22 13.27
C ILE A 6 -3.73 4.76 12.34
N GLY A 7 -4.87 5.42 12.40
CA GLY A 7 -6.02 5.15 11.54
C GLY A 7 -5.87 5.70 10.12
N SER A 8 -6.86 5.42 9.30
CA SER A 8 -6.87 5.78 7.87
C SER A 8 -7.35 7.21 7.59
N GLY A 9 -7.92 7.88 8.60
CA GLY A 9 -8.69 9.09 8.34
C GLY A 9 -9.99 8.77 7.58
N PRO A 10 -10.62 9.79 6.97
CA PRO A 10 -11.79 9.59 6.12
C PRO A 10 -11.48 8.69 4.93
N ILE A 11 -12.34 7.72 4.69
CA ILE A 11 -12.22 6.80 3.54
C ILE A 11 -12.31 7.60 2.25
N ARG A 12 -11.39 7.35 1.34
CA ARG A 12 -11.31 8.01 0.03
C ARG A 12 -11.82 7.06 -1.06
N ILE A 13 -12.18 7.62 -2.21
CA ILE A 13 -12.49 6.82 -3.41
C ILE A 13 -11.30 5.92 -3.73
N GLY A 14 -11.55 4.63 -3.94
CA GLY A 14 -10.51 3.61 -4.16
C GLY A 14 -9.93 3.02 -2.87
N GLN A 15 -10.53 3.29 -1.72
CA GLN A 15 -10.22 2.67 -0.43
C GLN A 15 -11.48 1.98 0.10
N GLY A 16 -11.31 0.88 0.80
CA GLY A 16 -12.38 0.17 1.48
C GLY A 16 -12.28 0.25 3.00
N ILE A 17 -13.19 -0.41 3.68
CA ILE A 17 -13.27 -0.45 5.14
C ILE A 17 -12.15 -1.29 5.77
N GLU A 18 -11.41 -2.05 4.99
CA GLU A 18 -10.30 -2.91 5.44
C GLU A 18 -9.27 -2.17 6.28
N PHE A 19 -9.01 -0.87 5.98
CA PHE A 19 -8.07 -0.07 6.75
C PHE A 19 -8.56 0.26 8.16
N ASP A 20 -9.87 0.41 8.35
CA ASP A 20 -10.42 0.56 9.70
C ASP A 20 -10.53 -0.79 10.42
N TYR A 21 -10.96 -1.83 9.71
CA TYR A 21 -11.03 -3.19 10.22
C TYR A 21 -9.65 -3.67 10.73
N GLY A 22 -8.59 -3.47 9.96
CA GLY A 22 -7.22 -3.77 10.37
C GLY A 22 -6.79 -3.03 11.62
N CYS A 23 -7.12 -1.73 11.75
CA CYS A 23 -6.84 -0.94 12.94
C CYS A 23 -7.56 -1.47 14.19
N VAL A 24 -8.83 -1.82 14.08
CA VAL A 24 -9.63 -2.39 15.19
C VAL A 24 -9.04 -3.71 15.66
N HIS A 25 -8.69 -4.61 14.73
CA HIS A 25 -8.08 -5.89 15.09
C HIS A 25 -6.67 -5.75 15.66
N ALA A 26 -5.87 -4.81 15.17
CA ALA A 26 -4.56 -4.50 15.75
C ALA A 26 -4.69 -4.03 17.20
N VAL A 27 -5.66 -3.16 17.50
CA VAL A 27 -5.97 -2.72 18.87
C VAL A 27 -6.39 -3.91 19.74
N GLY A 28 -7.28 -4.77 19.25
CA GLY A 28 -7.69 -5.98 19.95
C GLY A 28 -6.48 -6.86 20.31
N ALA A 29 -5.63 -7.15 19.35
CA ALA A 29 -4.42 -7.96 19.56
C ALA A 29 -3.45 -7.32 20.56
N ILE A 30 -3.25 -6.01 20.53
CA ILE A 30 -2.42 -5.27 21.49
C ILE A 30 -2.96 -5.43 22.91
N ARG A 31 -4.28 -5.28 23.09
CA ARG A 31 -4.94 -5.42 24.40
C ARG A 31 -4.89 -6.86 24.90
N ASP A 32 -5.11 -7.85 24.03
CA ASP A 32 -5.02 -9.28 24.37
C ASP A 32 -3.61 -9.68 24.83
N MET A 33 -2.58 -9.00 24.33
CA MET A 33 -1.19 -9.14 24.79
C MET A 33 -0.90 -8.40 26.13
N GLY A 34 -1.88 -7.76 26.74
CA GLY A 34 -1.73 -7.02 27.99
C GLY A 34 -1.04 -5.66 27.83
N HIS A 35 -1.14 -5.06 26.68
CA HIS A 35 -0.61 -3.73 26.38
C HIS A 35 -1.74 -2.69 26.30
N GLU A 36 -1.41 -1.43 26.52
CA GLU A 36 -2.34 -0.31 26.36
C GLU A 36 -2.35 0.10 24.87
N ALA A 37 -3.53 0.09 24.26
CA ALA A 37 -3.73 0.43 22.86
C ALA A 37 -4.32 1.83 22.72
N ILE A 38 -3.67 2.68 21.94
CA ILE A 38 -4.07 4.05 21.69
C ILE A 38 -4.34 4.20 20.19
N ILE A 39 -5.47 4.79 19.81
CA ILE A 39 -5.77 5.11 18.40
C ILE A 39 -5.65 6.62 18.18
N ILE A 40 -5.03 6.99 17.06
CA ILE A 40 -5.11 8.34 16.48
C ILE A 40 -5.84 8.21 15.16
N ASN A 41 -7.04 8.77 15.06
CA ASN A 41 -7.83 8.76 13.84
C ASN A 41 -8.81 9.94 13.85
N ASN A 42 -9.08 10.53 12.67
CA ASN A 42 -9.99 11.66 12.51
C ASN A 42 -11.22 11.35 11.64
N ASN A 43 -11.55 10.08 11.48
CA ASN A 43 -12.80 9.68 10.84
C ASN A 43 -13.90 9.55 11.91
N PRO A 44 -14.98 10.37 11.88
CA PRO A 44 -16.02 10.32 12.90
C PRO A 44 -17.00 9.15 12.74
N GLU A 45 -16.98 8.47 11.59
CA GLU A 45 -18.00 7.47 11.24
C GLU A 45 -17.33 6.10 11.00
N THR A 46 -16.55 5.64 11.99
CA THR A 46 -15.85 4.35 11.85
C THR A 46 -15.62 3.69 13.20
N VAL A 47 -15.53 2.36 13.22
CA VAL A 47 -15.45 1.55 14.45
C VAL A 47 -14.18 1.83 15.24
N SER A 48 -13.06 2.14 14.58
CA SER A 48 -11.81 2.47 15.30
C SER A 48 -11.92 3.72 16.17
N THR A 49 -12.86 4.61 15.88
CA THR A 49 -13.15 5.81 16.68
C THR A 49 -14.30 5.66 17.66
N ASP A 50 -14.86 4.47 17.80
CA ASP A 50 -15.80 4.18 18.87
C ASP A 50 -15.11 4.22 20.23
N PHE A 51 -15.82 4.75 21.24
CA PHE A 51 -15.24 5.06 22.56
C PHE A 51 -14.72 3.84 23.33
N ASP A 52 -15.18 2.64 22.98
CA ASP A 52 -14.84 1.37 23.66
C ASP A 52 -13.85 0.51 22.86
N THR A 53 -13.47 0.93 21.66
CA THR A 53 -12.55 0.17 20.80
C THR A 53 -11.14 0.15 21.37
N SER A 54 -10.60 1.30 21.79
CA SER A 54 -9.24 1.44 22.33
C SER A 54 -9.25 1.91 23.79
N ASP A 55 -8.09 1.79 24.46
CA ASP A 55 -7.94 2.34 25.80
C ASP A 55 -7.91 3.87 25.81
N ARG A 56 -7.45 4.47 24.69
CA ARG A 56 -7.51 5.93 24.43
C ARG A 56 -7.69 6.21 22.96
N LEU A 57 -8.52 7.20 22.69
CA LEU A 57 -8.77 7.74 21.36
C LEU A 57 -8.29 9.19 21.31
N TYR A 58 -7.48 9.50 20.29
CA TYR A 58 -7.15 10.84 19.87
C TYR A 58 -7.83 11.13 18.53
N PHE A 59 -8.77 12.04 18.56
CA PHE A 59 -9.50 12.49 17.38
C PHE A 59 -8.80 13.73 16.82
N ASP A 60 -7.64 13.52 16.21
CA ASP A 60 -6.71 14.57 15.77
C ASP A 60 -6.30 14.38 14.30
N PRO A 61 -5.85 15.46 13.63
CA PRO A 61 -5.34 15.37 12.28
C PRO A 61 -4.18 14.40 12.16
N LEU A 62 -4.18 13.63 11.08
CA LEU A 62 -3.10 12.68 10.77
C LEU A 62 -1.94 13.42 10.08
N THR A 63 -1.29 14.32 10.81
CA THR A 63 -0.09 15.03 10.37
C THR A 63 1.12 14.62 11.23
N PRO A 64 2.35 14.71 10.71
CA PRO A 64 3.54 14.34 11.49
C PRO A 64 3.62 15.08 12.83
N GLU A 65 3.26 16.36 12.85
CA GLU A 65 3.33 17.22 14.04
C GLU A 65 2.35 16.76 15.11
N SER A 66 1.07 16.58 14.74
CA SER A 66 0.03 16.15 15.66
C SER A 66 0.30 14.76 16.22
N VAL A 67 0.67 13.82 15.35
CA VAL A 67 1.00 12.45 15.76
C VAL A 67 2.20 12.45 16.71
N MET A 68 3.26 13.18 16.42
CA MET A 68 4.44 13.25 17.28
C MET A 68 4.15 13.87 18.63
N GLU A 69 3.32 14.90 18.69
CA GLU A 69 2.88 15.49 19.97
C GLU A 69 2.18 14.47 20.86
N ILE A 70 1.24 13.70 20.27
CA ILE A 70 0.52 12.65 20.99
C ILE A 70 1.46 11.54 21.43
N LEU A 71 2.35 11.07 20.57
CA LEU A 71 3.34 10.05 20.90
C LEU A 71 4.21 10.44 22.11
N LEU A 72 4.67 11.67 22.15
CA LEU A 72 5.49 12.21 23.25
C LEU A 72 4.65 12.39 24.53
N ARG A 73 3.43 12.92 24.41
CA ARG A 73 2.49 13.11 25.53
C ARG A 73 2.16 11.78 26.21
N GLU A 74 1.88 10.74 25.42
CA GLU A 74 1.54 9.41 25.89
C GLU A 74 2.78 8.61 26.34
N ARG A 75 3.98 9.09 26.02
CA ARG A 75 5.22 8.33 26.21
C ARG A 75 5.09 6.93 25.60
N ALA A 76 4.66 6.88 24.33
CA ALA A 76 4.43 5.66 23.63
C ALA A 76 5.71 4.82 23.52
N ASP A 77 5.59 3.52 23.67
CA ASP A 77 6.69 2.56 23.46
C ASP A 77 6.82 2.19 21.98
N GLY A 78 5.71 2.21 21.25
CA GLY A 78 5.68 1.86 19.83
C GLY A 78 4.52 2.48 19.07
N ILE A 79 4.68 2.52 17.74
CA ILE A 79 3.69 3.00 16.79
C ILE A 79 3.52 2.00 15.65
N LEU A 80 2.27 1.76 15.23
CA LEU A 80 1.88 0.94 14.08
C LEU A 80 1.20 1.82 13.04
N LEU A 81 1.71 1.81 11.81
CA LEU A 81 1.26 2.66 10.70
C LEU A 81 0.61 1.86 9.56
N GLN A 82 0.97 0.60 9.37
CA GLN A 82 0.63 -0.18 8.19
C GLN A 82 -0.88 -0.47 8.02
N PHE A 83 -1.68 -0.38 9.09
CA PHE A 83 -3.11 -0.66 9.03
C PHE A 83 -3.96 0.51 8.57
N GLY A 84 -3.44 1.74 8.62
CA GLY A 84 -4.19 2.96 8.28
C GLY A 84 -4.14 3.36 6.81
N GLY A 85 -3.75 2.45 5.92
CA GLY A 85 -3.66 2.70 4.48
C GLY A 85 -2.70 3.83 4.13
N GLN A 86 -2.85 4.39 2.92
CA GLN A 86 -1.91 5.39 2.39
C GLN A 86 -1.75 6.63 3.27
N THR A 87 -2.82 7.03 3.98
CA THR A 87 -2.76 8.19 4.88
C THR A 87 -1.76 7.97 6.02
N ALA A 88 -1.81 6.81 6.66
CA ALA A 88 -0.88 6.47 7.74
C ALA A 88 0.52 6.13 7.20
N ILE A 89 0.61 5.38 6.09
CA ILE A 89 1.87 5.01 5.45
C ILE A 89 2.70 6.23 5.06
N ASN A 90 2.07 7.29 4.55
CA ASN A 90 2.75 8.53 4.20
C ASN A 90 3.40 9.24 5.40
N LEU A 91 3.02 8.89 6.63
CA LEU A 91 3.64 9.41 7.85
C LEU A 91 4.92 8.66 8.24
N ALA A 92 5.22 7.50 7.65
CA ALA A 92 6.31 6.63 8.08
C ALA A 92 7.66 7.34 8.05
N LEU A 93 8.09 7.84 6.90
CA LEU A 93 9.37 8.55 6.77
C LEU A 93 9.46 9.85 7.59
N PRO A 94 8.45 10.74 7.58
CA PRO A 94 8.46 11.94 8.42
C PRO A 94 8.56 11.64 9.92
N ILE A 95 7.85 10.62 10.41
CA ILE A 95 7.91 10.23 11.81
C ILE A 95 9.25 9.58 12.15
N GLU A 96 9.75 8.69 11.30
CA GLU A 96 11.06 8.06 11.51
C GLU A 96 12.17 9.09 11.66
N ALA A 97 12.20 10.10 10.80
CA ALA A 97 13.19 11.18 10.88
C ALA A 97 13.14 11.89 12.25
N GLN A 98 11.93 12.15 12.78
CA GLN A 98 11.77 12.77 14.09
C GLN A 98 12.13 11.82 15.23
N LEU A 99 11.75 10.55 15.16
CA LEU A 99 12.12 9.54 16.16
C LEU A 99 13.63 9.33 16.22
N SER A 100 14.31 9.32 15.09
CA SER A 100 15.77 9.23 15.01
C SER A 100 16.46 10.41 15.73
N HIS A 101 15.91 11.61 15.59
CA HIS A 101 16.40 12.79 16.34
C HIS A 101 16.17 12.64 17.85
N LEU A 102 14.97 12.22 18.25
CA LEU A 102 14.60 12.04 19.66
C LEU A 102 15.37 10.91 20.34
N LYS A 103 15.72 9.85 19.62
CA LYS A 103 16.57 8.76 20.12
C LYS A 103 17.92 9.28 20.61
N ASN A 104 18.50 10.25 19.93
CA ASN A 104 19.75 10.93 20.36
C ASN A 104 19.56 11.73 21.65
N MET A 105 18.32 12.08 22.02
CA MET A 105 17.95 12.78 23.25
C MET A 105 17.48 11.83 24.38
N GLY A 106 17.61 10.52 24.17
CA GLY A 106 17.26 9.50 25.18
C GLY A 106 15.79 9.06 25.17
N VAL A 107 14.99 9.43 24.16
CA VAL A 107 13.63 8.93 23.98
C VAL A 107 13.70 7.63 23.20
N SER A 108 13.21 6.53 23.80
CA SER A 108 13.15 5.21 23.17
C SER A 108 11.71 4.92 22.75
N MET A 109 11.45 5.07 21.45
CA MET A 109 10.19 4.69 20.82
C MET A 109 10.50 3.94 19.53
N GLN A 110 9.71 2.92 19.21
CA GLN A 110 9.96 2.08 18.05
C GLN A 110 8.80 2.16 17.05
N MET A 111 9.12 2.20 15.78
CA MET A 111 8.14 1.84 14.76
C MET A 111 8.06 0.32 14.74
N ALA A 112 6.87 -0.19 14.99
CA ALA A 112 6.58 -1.62 15.00
C ALA A 112 5.95 -2.03 13.66
N GLY A 113 6.15 -3.28 13.26
CA GLY A 113 5.72 -3.81 11.97
C GLY A 113 6.73 -3.48 10.87
N THR A 114 6.25 -3.29 9.65
CA THR A 114 7.10 -3.04 8.48
C THR A 114 7.93 -1.77 8.64
N SER A 115 9.22 -1.85 8.33
CA SER A 115 10.12 -0.72 8.44
C SER A 115 9.77 0.40 7.45
N PRO A 116 10.03 1.67 7.76
CA PRO A 116 9.78 2.78 6.82
C PRO A 116 10.51 2.64 5.49
N ASP A 117 11.72 2.08 5.50
CA ASP A 117 12.49 1.84 4.27
C ASP A 117 11.85 0.75 3.41
N ALA A 118 11.37 -0.35 4.01
CA ALA A 118 10.64 -1.40 3.31
C ALA A 118 9.28 -0.90 2.75
N VAL A 119 8.60 -0.03 3.50
CA VAL A 119 7.38 0.65 3.04
C VAL A 119 7.68 1.51 1.81
N ASP A 120 8.76 2.28 1.84
CA ASP A 120 9.19 3.12 0.70
C ASP A 120 9.60 2.25 -0.49
N GLU A 121 10.38 1.19 -0.26
CA GLU A 121 10.79 0.25 -1.31
C GLU A 121 9.61 -0.43 -1.99
N ALA A 122 8.60 -0.83 -1.23
CA ALA A 122 7.37 -1.42 -1.76
C ALA A 122 6.47 -0.41 -2.47
N SER A 123 6.53 0.87 -2.09
CA SER A 123 5.64 1.93 -2.60
C SER A 123 6.24 2.69 -3.78
N ASP A 124 7.57 2.87 -3.81
CA ASP A 124 8.26 3.50 -4.92
C ASP A 124 8.43 2.54 -6.08
N ARG A 125 7.90 2.90 -7.25
CA ARG A 125 7.93 2.04 -8.42
C ARG A 125 9.35 1.63 -8.83
N HIS A 126 10.28 2.58 -8.87
CA HIS A 126 11.64 2.31 -9.33
C HIS A 126 12.37 1.38 -8.37
N ARG A 127 12.26 1.64 -7.06
CA ARG A 127 12.81 0.77 -6.03
C ARG A 127 12.22 -0.63 -6.11
N PHE A 128 10.89 -0.74 -6.26
CA PHE A 128 10.23 -2.04 -6.37
C PHE A 128 10.60 -2.79 -7.65
N GLU A 129 10.79 -2.10 -8.78
CA GLU A 129 11.31 -2.73 -10.01
C GLU A 129 12.73 -3.29 -9.83
N GLU A 130 13.61 -2.58 -9.12
CA GLU A 130 14.95 -3.08 -8.78
C GLU A 130 14.88 -4.28 -7.83
N PHE A 131 14.04 -4.19 -6.80
CA PHE A 131 13.76 -5.29 -5.88
C PHE A 131 13.25 -6.54 -6.63
N ALA A 132 12.28 -6.38 -7.50
CA ALA A 132 11.73 -7.48 -8.29
C ALA A 132 12.78 -8.12 -9.21
N LYS A 133 13.61 -7.31 -9.87
CA LYS A 133 14.73 -7.81 -10.71
C LYS A 133 15.76 -8.59 -9.89
N LYS A 134 16.17 -8.05 -8.73
CA LYS A 134 17.11 -8.71 -7.81
C LYS A 134 16.61 -10.09 -7.39
N ASN A 135 15.31 -10.21 -7.17
CA ASN A 135 14.66 -11.41 -6.65
C ASN A 135 14.06 -12.32 -7.74
N ASN A 136 14.31 -12.03 -9.01
CA ASN A 136 13.74 -12.74 -10.17
C ASN A 136 12.20 -12.83 -10.19
N LEU A 137 11.54 -11.83 -9.63
CA LEU A 137 10.08 -11.70 -9.69
C LEU A 137 9.68 -11.15 -11.06
N ARG A 138 8.64 -11.73 -11.65
CA ARG A 138 8.10 -11.22 -12.92
C ARG A 138 7.21 -10.02 -12.68
N MET A 139 7.39 -9.01 -13.51
CA MET A 139 6.54 -7.83 -13.55
C MET A 139 6.09 -7.57 -14.98
N PRO A 140 4.92 -6.95 -15.21
CA PRO A 140 4.56 -6.42 -16.52
C PRO A 140 5.63 -5.41 -16.97
N ARG A 141 5.88 -5.36 -18.27
CA ARG A 141 6.78 -4.33 -18.82
C ARG A 141 6.14 -2.96 -18.62
N GLY A 142 6.92 -2.00 -18.21
CA GLY A 142 6.41 -0.66 -17.95
C GLY A 142 7.50 0.39 -17.95
N ALA A 143 7.09 1.65 -18.05
CA ALA A 143 7.99 2.79 -17.98
C ALA A 143 7.29 3.99 -17.35
N THR A 144 8.07 4.81 -16.67
CA THR A 144 7.65 6.13 -16.19
C THR A 144 8.04 7.18 -17.21
N ALA A 145 7.09 7.98 -17.67
CA ALA A 145 7.28 9.00 -18.67
C ALA A 145 6.96 10.40 -18.11
N THR A 146 7.88 11.32 -18.30
CA THR A 146 7.83 12.69 -17.74
C THR A 146 7.55 13.76 -18.81
N ASP A 147 7.41 13.36 -20.07
CA ASP A 147 7.13 14.23 -21.20
C ASP A 147 6.43 13.43 -22.33
N PRO A 148 5.75 14.09 -23.28
CA PRO A 148 5.02 13.44 -24.35
C PRO A 148 5.86 12.53 -25.26
N ILE A 149 7.14 12.84 -25.44
CA ILE A 149 8.05 12.05 -26.28
C ILE A 149 8.40 10.74 -25.59
N SER A 150 8.66 10.78 -24.29
CA SER A 150 8.94 9.59 -23.48
C SER A 150 7.72 8.68 -23.36
N VAL A 151 6.49 9.22 -23.28
CA VAL A 151 5.26 8.43 -23.30
C VAL A 151 5.16 7.62 -24.62
N ARG A 152 5.35 8.27 -25.75
CA ARG A 152 5.30 7.61 -27.07
C ARG A 152 6.37 6.51 -27.20
N LYS A 153 7.61 6.82 -26.82
CA LYS A 153 8.70 5.83 -26.84
C LYS A 153 8.42 4.63 -25.94
N ALA A 154 7.84 4.87 -24.77
CA ALA A 154 7.45 3.80 -23.87
C ALA A 154 6.38 2.90 -24.51
N ALA A 155 5.32 3.47 -25.08
CA ALA A 155 4.27 2.72 -25.75
C ALA A 155 4.81 1.90 -26.96
N GLU A 156 5.66 2.51 -27.78
CA GLU A 156 6.33 1.83 -28.90
C GLU A 156 7.21 0.65 -28.43
N SER A 157 7.96 0.84 -27.35
CA SER A 157 8.86 -0.19 -26.80
C SER A 157 8.12 -1.35 -26.15
N ILE A 158 7.01 -1.07 -25.47
CA ILE A 158 6.17 -2.08 -24.80
C ILE A 158 5.33 -2.82 -25.84
N GLY A 159 4.77 -2.09 -26.80
CA GLY A 159 3.81 -2.60 -27.79
C GLY A 159 2.38 -2.56 -27.27
N TYR A 160 1.44 -2.27 -28.18
CA TYR A 160 0.01 -2.21 -27.84
C TYR A 160 -0.59 -3.60 -27.59
N PRO A 161 -1.64 -3.71 -26.73
CA PRO A 161 -2.24 -2.63 -25.95
C PRO A 161 -1.39 -2.22 -24.75
N VAL A 162 -1.43 -0.92 -24.38
CA VAL A 162 -0.80 -0.38 -23.20
C VAL A 162 -1.83 0.22 -22.25
N LEU A 163 -1.58 0.13 -20.96
CA LEU A 163 -2.33 0.85 -19.93
C LEU A 163 -1.57 2.12 -19.57
N ILE A 164 -2.24 3.27 -19.71
CA ILE A 164 -1.67 4.55 -19.26
C ILE A 164 -2.41 5.00 -18.01
N ARG A 165 -1.64 5.47 -17.02
CA ARG A 165 -2.19 6.01 -15.77
C ARG A 165 -1.31 7.14 -15.23
N PRO A 166 -1.92 8.22 -14.70
CA PRO A 166 -1.19 9.20 -13.93
C PRO A 166 -0.65 8.59 -12.63
N SER A 167 0.59 8.87 -12.26
CA SER A 167 1.21 8.30 -11.06
C SER A 167 0.67 8.86 -9.74
N TYR A 168 -0.10 9.94 -9.78
CA TYR A 168 -0.57 10.70 -8.61
C TYR A 168 -2.07 10.63 -8.38
N VAL A 169 -2.81 9.80 -9.12
CA VAL A 169 -4.27 9.68 -8.98
C VAL A 169 -4.67 8.41 -8.23
N LEU A 170 -5.77 8.51 -7.49
CA LEU A 170 -6.42 7.40 -6.80
C LEU A 170 -7.72 7.02 -7.53
N GLY A 171 -8.14 5.77 -7.39
CA GLY A 171 -9.42 5.29 -7.91
C GLY A 171 -9.52 5.24 -9.43
N GLY A 172 -8.42 4.98 -10.12
CA GLY A 172 -8.39 4.75 -11.57
C GLY A 172 -8.68 5.97 -12.45
N ARG A 173 -8.77 7.16 -11.88
CA ARG A 173 -9.08 8.37 -12.65
C ARG A 173 -7.98 8.68 -13.67
N GLY A 174 -8.37 8.82 -14.94
CA GLY A 174 -7.43 9.07 -16.03
C GLY A 174 -6.63 7.83 -16.45
N MET A 175 -7.02 6.64 -16.02
CA MET A 175 -6.48 5.38 -16.54
C MET A 175 -7.20 5.00 -17.82
N GLU A 176 -6.45 4.65 -18.84
CA GLU A 176 -7.00 4.18 -20.12
C GLU A 176 -6.16 3.06 -20.72
N VAL A 177 -6.84 2.08 -21.31
CA VAL A 177 -6.22 1.05 -22.14
C VAL A 177 -6.22 1.53 -23.57
N LEU A 178 -5.04 1.71 -24.15
CA LEU A 178 -4.86 2.22 -25.50
C LEU A 178 -4.38 1.09 -26.40
N THR A 179 -5.02 0.95 -27.56
CA THR A 179 -4.78 -0.16 -28.47
C THR A 179 -3.99 0.24 -29.73
N ASP A 180 -3.79 1.53 -29.95
CA ASP A 180 -3.04 2.05 -31.09
C ASP A 180 -2.54 3.49 -30.86
N ASP A 181 -1.68 3.96 -31.78
CA ASP A 181 -1.11 5.31 -31.75
C ASP A 181 -2.14 6.43 -31.82
N LYS A 182 -3.29 6.20 -32.50
CA LYS A 182 -4.33 7.25 -32.62
C LYS A 182 -5.00 7.50 -31.26
N GLN A 183 -5.27 6.42 -30.52
CA GLN A 183 -5.80 6.54 -29.17
C GLN A 183 -4.79 7.21 -28.25
N LEU A 184 -3.50 6.87 -28.38
CA LEU A 184 -2.43 7.53 -27.63
C LEU A 184 -2.37 9.04 -27.93
N GLU A 185 -2.46 9.43 -29.20
CA GLU A 185 -2.48 10.84 -29.57
C GLU A 185 -3.71 11.58 -29.03
N ALA A 186 -4.89 10.97 -29.08
CA ALA A 186 -6.10 11.54 -28.50
C ALA A 186 -5.97 11.72 -26.97
N TYR A 187 -5.49 10.70 -26.28
CA TYR A 187 -5.24 10.77 -24.84
C TYR A 187 -4.26 11.90 -24.47
N MET A 188 -3.17 12.03 -25.23
CA MET A 188 -2.13 13.04 -24.99
C MET A 188 -2.58 14.49 -25.30
N GLN A 189 -3.69 14.69 -26.01
CA GLN A 189 -4.27 16.04 -26.19
C GLN A 189 -4.93 16.56 -24.90
N GLU A 190 -5.44 15.66 -24.07
CA GLU A 190 -6.13 15.97 -22.83
C GLU A 190 -5.23 15.80 -21.60
N ALA A 191 -4.23 14.92 -21.69
CA ALA A 191 -3.35 14.62 -20.59
C ALA A 191 -2.25 15.69 -20.41
N TYR A 192 -2.08 16.12 -19.17
CA TYR A 192 -0.93 16.94 -18.78
C TYR A 192 0.20 16.07 -18.25
N VAL A 193 1.34 16.08 -18.93
CA VAL A 193 2.54 15.32 -18.53
C VAL A 193 3.65 16.28 -18.21
N ALA A 194 4.27 16.13 -17.04
CA ALA A 194 5.40 16.92 -16.61
C ALA A 194 6.26 16.10 -15.62
N PRO A 195 7.50 16.50 -15.33
CA PRO A 195 8.35 15.81 -14.36
C PRO A 195 7.70 15.64 -12.99
N GLU A 196 6.91 16.61 -12.55
CA GLU A 196 6.15 16.57 -11.29
C GLU A 196 4.82 15.80 -11.40
N LYS A 197 4.42 15.44 -12.61
CA LYS A 197 3.18 14.67 -12.90
C LYS A 197 3.45 13.62 -13.98
N PRO A 198 4.30 12.63 -13.71
CA PRO A 198 4.61 11.61 -14.68
C PRO A 198 3.41 10.72 -14.98
N LEU A 199 3.42 10.13 -16.19
CA LEU A 199 2.54 9.04 -16.57
C LEU A 199 3.27 7.71 -16.44
N LEU A 200 2.56 6.71 -16.02
CA LEU A 200 2.99 5.32 -16.08
C LEU A 200 2.41 4.71 -17.36
N VAL A 201 3.26 4.06 -18.13
CA VAL A 201 2.87 3.33 -19.36
C VAL A 201 3.23 1.87 -19.10
N ASP A 202 2.23 1.03 -18.98
CA ASP A 202 2.39 -0.38 -18.62
C ASP A 202 1.84 -1.29 -19.72
N GLU A 203 2.43 -2.48 -19.85
CA GLU A 203 1.87 -3.57 -20.65
C GLU A 203 0.48 -3.94 -20.11
N TYR A 204 -0.52 -3.91 -20.98
CA TYR A 204 -1.85 -4.35 -20.59
C TYR A 204 -1.98 -5.87 -20.72
N LEU A 205 -2.27 -6.53 -19.63
CA LEU A 205 -2.50 -7.97 -19.56
C LEU A 205 -4.00 -8.24 -19.70
N GLY A 206 -4.47 -8.40 -20.94
CA GLY A 206 -5.86 -8.76 -21.19
C GLY A 206 -6.18 -10.22 -20.80
N ASN A 207 -7.40 -10.47 -20.37
CA ASN A 207 -7.90 -11.80 -19.93
C ASN A 207 -7.07 -12.45 -18.83
N ALA A 208 -6.45 -11.66 -17.96
CA ALA A 208 -5.74 -12.15 -16.81
C ALA A 208 -6.69 -12.39 -15.62
N ILE A 209 -6.44 -13.45 -14.85
CA ILE A 209 -7.08 -13.67 -13.55
C ILE A 209 -6.27 -12.91 -12.51
N GLU A 210 -6.92 -12.09 -11.71
CA GLU A 210 -6.30 -11.37 -10.62
C GLU A 210 -6.31 -12.20 -9.35
N LEU A 211 -5.18 -12.20 -8.64
CA LEU A 211 -5.03 -12.87 -7.35
C LEU A 211 -4.52 -11.86 -6.32
N ASP A 212 -5.18 -11.82 -5.17
CA ASP A 212 -4.67 -11.13 -3.99
C ASP A 212 -4.10 -12.14 -3.00
N VAL A 213 -3.01 -11.79 -2.34
CA VAL A 213 -2.38 -12.62 -1.32
C VAL A 213 -2.13 -11.81 -0.07
N ASP A 214 -2.71 -12.25 1.03
CA ASP A 214 -2.45 -11.68 2.35
C ASP A 214 -1.45 -12.53 3.12
N ALA A 215 -0.38 -11.90 3.56
CA ALA A 215 0.68 -12.56 4.32
C ALA A 215 1.23 -11.66 5.44
N VAL A 216 1.76 -12.32 6.48
CA VAL A 216 2.48 -11.66 7.58
C VAL A 216 3.86 -12.27 7.68
N CYS A 217 4.88 -11.41 7.83
CA CYS A 217 6.27 -11.81 8.02
C CYS A 217 6.80 -11.30 9.36
N ASP A 218 7.60 -12.12 10.05
CA ASP A 218 8.30 -11.72 11.28
C ASP A 218 9.81 -11.53 11.09
N GLY A 219 10.25 -11.52 9.82
CA GLY A 219 11.65 -11.45 9.42
C GLY A 219 12.37 -12.80 9.32
N GLN A 220 11.72 -13.90 9.71
CA GLN A 220 12.25 -15.27 9.62
C GLN A 220 11.28 -16.20 8.87
N ASP A 221 10.01 -16.10 9.21
CA ASP A 221 8.95 -16.91 8.62
C ASP A 221 7.86 -16.03 8.00
N VAL A 222 7.23 -16.57 6.94
CA VAL A 222 6.08 -15.93 6.28
C VAL A 222 4.86 -16.82 6.42
N LEU A 223 3.85 -16.29 7.07
CA LEU A 223 2.53 -16.91 7.16
C LEU A 223 1.63 -16.32 6.07
N ILE A 224 1.27 -17.13 5.09
CA ILE A 224 0.27 -16.78 4.07
C ILE A 224 -1.10 -17.06 4.66
N GLY A 225 -1.91 -16.03 4.83
CA GLY A 225 -3.26 -16.13 5.37
C GLY A 225 -4.25 -16.67 4.35
N ALA A 226 -4.21 -16.12 3.15
CA ALA A 226 -5.06 -16.54 2.03
C ALA A 226 -4.45 -16.18 0.68
N VAL A 227 -4.83 -16.94 -0.35
CA VAL A 227 -4.74 -16.57 -1.76
C VAL A 227 -6.17 -16.46 -2.28
N MET A 228 -6.55 -15.27 -2.71
CA MET A 228 -7.89 -14.94 -3.17
C MET A 228 -7.90 -14.81 -4.69
N GLU A 229 -8.85 -15.47 -5.35
CA GLU A 229 -9.08 -15.35 -6.78
C GLU A 229 -10.23 -14.39 -7.03
N HIS A 230 -10.04 -13.40 -7.90
CA HIS A 230 -11.09 -12.47 -8.29
C HIS A 230 -11.99 -13.07 -9.36
N LEU A 231 -13.30 -12.84 -9.24
CA LEU A 231 -14.28 -13.22 -10.24
C LEU A 231 -14.28 -12.23 -11.41
N GLU A 232 -14.10 -10.96 -11.11
CA GLU A 232 -14.04 -9.88 -12.08
C GLU A 232 -12.72 -9.91 -12.84
N GLU A 233 -12.72 -9.34 -14.04
CA GLU A 233 -11.51 -9.23 -14.87
C GLU A 233 -10.45 -8.36 -14.18
N ALA A 234 -9.18 -8.68 -14.44
CA ALA A 234 -8.06 -7.94 -13.92
C ALA A 234 -8.15 -6.44 -14.27
N GLY A 235 -7.86 -5.60 -13.28
CA GLY A 235 -7.96 -4.14 -13.37
C GLY A 235 -9.23 -3.55 -12.73
N ILE A 236 -10.15 -4.38 -12.25
CA ILE A 236 -11.21 -3.94 -11.35
C ILE A 236 -10.62 -3.82 -9.94
N HIS A 237 -10.90 -2.73 -9.25
CA HIS A 237 -10.39 -2.52 -7.89
C HIS A 237 -10.81 -3.67 -6.95
N SER A 238 -9.87 -4.20 -6.17
CA SER A 238 -10.10 -5.37 -5.31
C SER A 238 -11.24 -5.17 -4.30
N GLY A 239 -11.46 -3.95 -3.81
CA GLY A 239 -12.58 -3.61 -2.95
C GLY A 239 -13.96 -3.69 -3.61
N ASP A 240 -14.01 -3.72 -4.96
CA ASP A 240 -15.24 -3.85 -5.75
C ASP A 240 -15.37 -5.24 -6.40
N SER A 241 -14.40 -6.13 -6.17
CA SER A 241 -14.35 -7.47 -6.74
C SER A 241 -14.88 -8.53 -5.79
N THR A 242 -15.56 -9.53 -6.35
CA THR A 242 -15.92 -10.76 -5.64
C THR A 242 -14.72 -11.70 -5.58
N CYS A 243 -14.35 -12.16 -4.41
CA CYS A 243 -13.20 -13.03 -4.23
C CYS A 243 -13.60 -14.44 -3.82
N PHE A 244 -12.89 -15.44 -4.35
CA PHE A 244 -13.01 -16.85 -3.94
C PHE A 244 -11.85 -17.26 -3.03
N ILE A 245 -12.17 -17.89 -1.92
CA ILE A 245 -11.24 -18.58 -1.02
C ILE A 245 -11.83 -19.96 -0.71
N PRO A 246 -11.15 -21.06 -1.08
CA PRO A 246 -9.92 -21.16 -1.87
C PRO A 246 -10.15 -20.83 -3.35
N THR A 247 -9.07 -20.58 -4.08
CA THR A 247 -9.08 -20.37 -5.53
C THR A 247 -9.73 -21.52 -6.27
N GLN A 248 -10.43 -21.23 -7.38
CA GLN A 248 -11.23 -22.22 -8.13
C GLN A 248 -10.66 -22.54 -9.50
N ASN A 249 -10.08 -21.57 -10.19
CA ASN A 249 -9.66 -21.69 -11.59
C ASN A 249 -8.14 -21.59 -11.77
N VAL A 250 -7.40 -21.49 -10.67
CA VAL A 250 -5.93 -21.38 -10.69
C VAL A 250 -5.27 -22.73 -10.49
N SER A 251 -4.31 -23.08 -11.35
CA SER A 251 -3.60 -24.35 -11.23
C SER A 251 -2.70 -24.39 -9.99
N ARG A 252 -2.45 -25.58 -9.46
CA ARG A 252 -1.56 -25.75 -8.30
C ARG A 252 -0.15 -25.23 -8.56
N GLU A 253 0.36 -25.38 -9.77
CA GLU A 253 1.67 -24.87 -10.18
C GLU A 253 1.77 -23.34 -10.05
N ILE A 254 0.71 -22.62 -10.47
CA ILE A 254 0.65 -21.16 -10.32
C ILE A 254 0.54 -20.77 -8.83
N LEU A 255 -0.25 -21.49 -8.06
CA LEU A 255 -0.36 -21.24 -6.62
C LEU A 255 0.98 -21.45 -5.90
N ASP A 256 1.68 -22.53 -6.21
CA ASP A 256 3.01 -22.78 -5.64
C ASP A 256 4.00 -21.65 -5.98
N GLN A 257 3.93 -21.12 -7.20
CA GLN A 257 4.75 -19.97 -7.61
C GLN A 257 4.37 -18.69 -6.88
N VAL A 258 3.07 -18.42 -6.72
CA VAL A 258 2.56 -17.25 -5.98
C VAL A 258 2.98 -17.33 -4.52
N GLU A 259 2.84 -18.50 -3.89
CA GLU A 259 3.27 -18.72 -2.50
C GLU A 259 4.79 -18.52 -2.35
N GLU A 260 5.59 -19.02 -3.29
CA GLU A 260 7.04 -18.81 -3.30
C GLU A 260 7.40 -17.33 -3.41
N TRP A 261 6.80 -16.60 -4.36
CA TRP A 261 7.04 -15.17 -4.52
C TRP A 261 6.63 -14.37 -3.28
N THR A 262 5.50 -14.71 -2.68
CA THR A 262 5.03 -14.08 -1.44
C THR A 262 6.06 -14.26 -0.31
N ARG A 263 6.64 -15.47 -0.17
CA ARG A 263 7.70 -15.72 0.82
C ARG A 263 8.96 -14.92 0.54
N ILE A 264 9.38 -14.86 -0.73
CA ILE A 264 10.55 -14.07 -1.14
C ILE A 264 10.31 -12.59 -0.79
N ILE A 265 9.16 -12.04 -1.17
CA ILE A 265 8.83 -10.64 -0.90
C ILE A 265 8.82 -10.36 0.61
N GLY A 266 8.14 -11.20 1.39
CA GLY A 266 8.08 -11.02 2.84
C GLY A 266 9.45 -11.04 3.52
N LEU A 267 10.29 -12.02 3.17
CA LEU A 267 11.61 -12.18 3.80
C LEU A 267 12.64 -11.13 3.35
N GLU A 268 12.58 -10.69 2.11
CA GLU A 268 13.55 -9.72 1.56
C GLU A 268 13.19 -8.27 1.91
N LEU A 269 11.91 -7.98 2.17
CA LEU A 269 11.50 -6.66 2.69
C LEU A 269 11.73 -6.56 4.22
N GLY A 270 11.71 -7.66 4.94
CA GLY A 270 12.01 -7.76 6.40
C GLY A 270 10.81 -7.56 7.30
#